data_94c9025e406704494b9272511ad29014
#
_entry.id   94c9025e406704494b9272511ad29014
#
_cell.length_a   1.000
_cell.length_b   1.000
_cell.length_c   1.000
_cell.angle_alpha   90.00
_cell.angle_beta   90.00
_cell.angle_gamma   90.00
#
_symmetry.space_group_name_H-M   'P 1'
#
loop_
_entity.id
_entity.type
_entity.pdbx_description
1 polymer ?
#
loop_
_entity_poly.entity_id
_entity_poly.type
_entity_poly.pdbx_seq_one_letter_code
_entity_poly.pdbx_strand_id
1 'polypeptide(L)'
;VLMEDVPGVGKTTLAVAFSKALGLETKRIQFTPDTVASDITGYTAFDRQAQGFTFHSGAAMTNILLADEINRTSGKTQSALLEVMEERACTVDGRTYPLPEPFAVIATQNPTGTVGTAALPVSQLDRFMIKLSMGYPDKAAMRSIMSDGSSSDPLADVKAVCTAEKLIEMQKKAKAVFVDDSVYDYISDLCDATRHNENISLGVSPRGALALCRIAKAWACYKGREYVVPQDVRDFFAHVCSHRISLSAKGRLSGLAAESVLDEILKSVKCPENEEKRR
;
A
#
# COMPACT_ATOMS: atom_id res chain seq x y z
N VAL A 1 0.48 1.28 -1.13
CA VAL A 1 -0.34 0.08 -1.38
C VAL A 1 0.57 -1.03 -1.87
N LEU A 2 0.43 -2.24 -1.33
CA LEU A 2 1.09 -3.45 -1.83
C LEU A 2 0.06 -4.31 -2.56
N MET A 3 0.33 -4.69 -3.80
CA MET A 3 -0.51 -5.60 -4.58
C MET A 3 0.23 -6.94 -4.75
N GLU A 4 -0.33 -7.99 -4.17
CA GLU A 4 0.22 -9.34 -4.25
C GLU A 4 -0.72 -10.25 -5.01
N ASP A 5 -0.30 -10.70 -6.18
CA ASP A 5 -1.08 -11.55 -7.05
C ASP A 5 -0.21 -12.29 -8.06
N VAL A 6 -0.79 -13.30 -8.68
CA VAL A 6 -0.18 -13.99 -9.82
C VAL A 6 0.13 -13.00 -10.96
N PRO A 7 1.15 -13.27 -11.78
CA PRO A 7 1.44 -12.45 -12.96
C PRO A 7 0.26 -12.38 -13.93
N GLY A 8 0.11 -11.23 -14.62
CA GLY A 8 -0.83 -11.10 -15.73
C GLY A 8 -2.28 -10.75 -15.38
N VAL A 9 -2.63 -10.51 -14.10
CA VAL A 9 -4.00 -10.14 -13.69
C VAL A 9 -4.35 -8.65 -13.87
N GLY A 10 -3.44 -7.83 -14.41
CA GLY A 10 -3.73 -6.40 -14.69
C GLY A 10 -3.34 -5.43 -13.57
N LYS A 11 -2.49 -5.82 -12.60
CA LYS A 11 -2.02 -4.93 -11.52
C LYS A 11 -1.49 -3.59 -12.02
N THR A 12 -0.59 -3.64 -13.00
CA THR A 12 0.00 -2.45 -13.63
C THR A 12 -1.03 -1.60 -14.33
N THR A 13 -1.94 -2.23 -15.08
CA THR A 13 -3.02 -1.53 -15.79
C THR A 13 -3.94 -0.78 -14.83
N LEU A 14 -4.35 -1.43 -13.73
CA LEU A 14 -5.15 -0.79 -12.69
C LEU A 14 -4.43 0.41 -12.07
N ALA A 15 -3.16 0.28 -11.75
CA ALA A 15 -2.39 1.36 -11.14
C ALA A 15 -2.24 2.57 -12.09
N VAL A 16 -2.01 2.32 -13.38
CA VAL A 16 -1.96 3.37 -14.40
C VAL A 16 -3.33 4.01 -14.62
N ALA A 17 -4.42 3.22 -14.68
CA ALA A 17 -5.78 3.74 -14.78
C ALA A 17 -6.12 4.65 -13.61
N PHE A 18 -5.79 4.21 -12.39
CA PHE A 18 -6.02 4.97 -11.17
C PHE A 18 -5.27 6.31 -11.17
N SER A 19 -4.00 6.31 -11.55
CA SER A 19 -3.21 7.54 -11.60
C SER A 19 -3.70 8.52 -12.68
N LYS A 20 -4.10 8.04 -13.86
CA LYS A 20 -4.73 8.86 -14.89
C LYS A 20 -6.05 9.47 -14.39
N ALA A 21 -6.89 8.68 -13.72
CA ALA A 21 -8.15 9.16 -13.15
C ALA A 21 -7.94 10.23 -12.06
N LEU A 22 -6.85 10.18 -11.32
CA LEU A 22 -6.49 11.21 -10.33
C LEU A 22 -5.85 12.46 -10.96
N GLY A 23 -5.49 12.44 -12.24
CA GLY A 23 -4.82 13.56 -12.91
C GLY A 23 -3.43 13.85 -12.35
N LEU A 24 -2.72 12.83 -11.87
CA LEU A 24 -1.43 12.94 -11.21
C LEU A 24 -0.29 12.46 -12.10
N GLU A 25 0.90 13.08 -11.94
CA GLU A 25 2.12 12.59 -12.58
C GLU A 25 2.47 11.21 -12.05
N THR A 26 2.79 10.30 -12.97
CA THR A 26 3.10 8.91 -12.63
C THR A 26 4.39 8.49 -13.31
N LYS A 27 5.27 7.88 -12.52
CA LYS A 27 6.44 7.16 -13.04
C LYS A 27 6.36 5.70 -12.68
N ARG A 28 6.87 4.87 -13.58
CA ARG A 28 6.95 3.42 -13.39
C ARG A 28 8.40 2.98 -13.35
N ILE A 29 8.73 2.11 -12.40
CA ILE A 29 9.99 1.40 -12.33
C ILE A 29 9.72 -0.10 -12.23
N GLN A 30 10.33 -0.86 -13.13
CA GLN A 30 10.33 -2.32 -13.10
C GLN A 30 11.58 -2.77 -12.36
N PHE A 31 11.39 -3.43 -11.21
CA PHE A 31 12.52 -3.93 -10.43
C PHE A 31 13.09 -5.20 -11.03
N THR A 32 14.40 -5.22 -11.17
CA THR A 32 15.22 -6.34 -11.63
C THR A 32 16.41 -6.49 -10.69
N PRO A 33 17.20 -7.57 -10.77
CA PRO A 33 18.45 -7.70 -10.01
C PRO A 33 19.44 -6.54 -10.25
N ASP A 34 19.38 -5.91 -11.42
CA ASP A 34 20.30 -4.82 -11.83
C ASP A 34 19.81 -3.44 -11.38
N THR A 35 18.57 -3.31 -10.91
CA THR A 35 18.02 -2.05 -10.42
C THR A 35 18.77 -1.58 -9.18
N VAL A 36 19.23 -0.32 -9.18
CA VAL A 36 20.00 0.28 -8.10
C VAL A 36 19.21 1.39 -7.38
N ALA A 37 19.65 1.76 -6.18
CA ALA A 37 18.99 2.77 -5.37
C ALA A 37 18.87 4.13 -6.07
N SER A 38 19.87 4.52 -6.85
CA SER A 38 19.87 5.78 -7.62
C SER A 38 18.83 5.84 -8.72
N ASP A 39 18.32 4.71 -9.21
CA ASP A 39 17.19 4.69 -10.15
C ASP A 39 15.91 5.19 -9.48
N ILE A 40 15.81 5.01 -8.16
CA ILE A 40 14.67 5.46 -7.34
C ILE A 40 14.89 6.89 -6.88
N THR A 41 16.02 7.18 -6.22
CA THR A 41 16.29 8.46 -5.54
C THR A 41 16.84 9.53 -6.45
N GLY A 42 17.51 9.15 -7.54
CA GLY A 42 18.32 10.02 -8.35
C GLY A 42 19.80 10.00 -7.92
N TYR A 43 20.60 10.78 -8.61
CA TYR A 43 22.04 10.91 -8.38
C TYR A 43 22.51 12.30 -8.79
N THR A 44 23.70 12.69 -8.33
CA THR A 44 24.38 13.93 -8.74
C THR A 44 25.49 13.61 -9.72
N ALA A 45 25.54 14.33 -10.83
CA ALA A 45 26.61 14.21 -11.82
C ALA A 45 27.19 15.58 -12.13
N PHE A 46 28.49 15.61 -12.54
CA PHE A 46 29.14 16.83 -12.99
C PHE A 46 28.65 17.21 -14.40
N ASP A 47 27.97 18.34 -14.49
CA ASP A 47 27.55 18.91 -15.76
C ASP A 47 28.63 19.81 -16.32
N ARG A 48 29.17 19.44 -17.48
CA ARG A 48 30.25 20.21 -18.15
C ARG A 48 29.75 21.56 -18.70
N GLN A 49 28.47 21.67 -19.05
CA GLN A 49 27.90 22.92 -19.58
C GLN A 49 27.61 23.90 -18.44
N ALA A 50 27.07 23.42 -17.33
CA ALA A 50 26.80 24.19 -16.14
C ALA A 50 28.07 24.39 -15.28
N GLN A 51 29.21 23.71 -15.62
CA GLN A 51 30.43 23.67 -14.85
C GLN A 51 30.23 23.39 -13.34
N GLY A 52 29.25 22.52 -13.02
CA GLY A 52 28.86 22.24 -11.65
C GLY A 52 28.17 20.87 -11.51
N PHE A 53 27.90 20.51 -10.26
CA PHE A 53 27.15 19.28 -9.99
C PHE A 53 25.66 19.53 -10.15
N THR A 54 24.99 18.72 -10.97
CA THR A 54 23.55 18.78 -11.23
C THR A 54 22.87 17.51 -10.72
N PHE A 55 21.75 17.69 -10.02
CA PHE A 55 20.92 16.57 -9.58
C PHE A 55 20.06 16.05 -10.73
N HIS A 56 20.17 14.74 -10.97
CA HIS A 56 19.32 13.98 -11.89
C HIS A 56 18.30 13.21 -11.08
N SER A 57 17.02 13.58 -11.23
CA SER A 57 15.92 12.98 -10.46
C SER A 57 15.67 11.52 -10.83
N GLY A 58 15.50 10.67 -9.80
CA GLY A 58 15.09 9.28 -9.96
C GLY A 58 13.58 9.12 -10.21
N ALA A 59 13.14 7.88 -10.22
CA ALA A 59 11.74 7.53 -10.46
C ALA A 59 10.81 8.03 -9.34
N ALA A 60 11.30 8.21 -8.12
CA ALA A 60 10.49 8.65 -6.98
C ALA A 60 10.02 10.11 -7.08
N MET A 61 10.69 10.95 -7.90
CA MET A 61 10.29 12.34 -8.11
C MET A 61 9.04 12.40 -9.01
N THR A 62 7.88 12.06 -8.42
CA THR A 62 6.56 11.96 -9.06
C THR A 62 5.47 11.95 -7.98
N ASN A 63 4.19 12.09 -8.36
CA ASN A 63 3.08 11.96 -7.41
C ASN A 63 2.72 10.49 -7.14
N ILE A 64 2.74 9.64 -8.18
CA ILE A 64 2.47 8.21 -8.04
C ILE A 64 3.66 7.43 -8.60
N LEU A 65 4.31 6.68 -7.74
CA LEU A 65 5.35 5.74 -8.14
C LEU A 65 4.74 4.34 -8.25
N LEU A 66 4.73 3.80 -9.48
CA LEU A 66 4.42 2.41 -9.71
C LEU A 66 5.71 1.59 -9.65
N ALA A 67 5.86 0.82 -8.57
CA ALA A 67 7.02 0.00 -8.27
C ALA A 67 6.70 -1.47 -8.57
N ASP A 68 7.02 -1.93 -9.78
CA ASP A 68 6.67 -3.28 -10.23
C ASP A 68 7.71 -4.32 -9.81
N GLU A 69 7.24 -5.44 -9.24
CA GLU A 69 8.04 -6.61 -8.86
C GLU A 69 9.16 -6.29 -7.86
N ILE A 70 8.84 -5.55 -6.79
CA ILE A 70 9.81 -5.07 -5.79
C ILE A 70 10.63 -6.18 -5.11
N ASN A 71 10.15 -7.42 -5.16
CA ASN A 71 10.81 -8.58 -4.58
C ASN A 71 11.86 -9.23 -5.53
N ARG A 72 12.17 -8.59 -6.68
CA ARG A 72 13.21 -9.07 -7.62
C ARG A 72 14.54 -8.30 -7.52
N THR A 73 14.61 -7.27 -6.69
CA THR A 73 15.82 -6.46 -6.53
C THR A 73 16.54 -6.72 -5.20
N SER A 74 17.71 -6.13 -5.04
CA SER A 74 18.52 -6.25 -3.83
C SER A 74 17.86 -5.59 -2.62
N GLY A 75 18.16 -6.08 -1.41
CA GLY A 75 17.67 -5.47 -0.17
C GLY A 75 18.09 -3.99 0.00
N LYS A 76 19.21 -3.57 -0.58
CA LYS A 76 19.66 -2.18 -0.58
C LYS A 76 18.71 -1.29 -1.39
N THR A 77 18.31 -1.74 -2.57
CA THR A 77 17.38 -1.02 -3.44
C THR A 77 15.97 -1.01 -2.83
N GLN A 78 15.53 -2.13 -2.23
CA GLN A 78 14.28 -2.18 -1.48
C GLN A 78 14.27 -1.16 -0.33
N SER A 79 15.37 -1.06 0.43
CA SER A 79 15.50 -0.10 1.54
C SER A 79 15.39 1.34 1.06
N ALA A 80 15.98 1.69 -0.09
CA ALA A 80 15.84 3.02 -0.67
C ALA A 80 14.38 3.36 -1.04
N LEU A 81 13.63 2.42 -1.63
CA LEU A 81 12.20 2.61 -1.90
C LEU A 81 11.43 2.84 -0.61
N LEU A 82 11.69 2.04 0.42
CA LEU A 82 10.98 2.11 1.70
C LEU A 82 11.31 3.39 2.48
N GLU A 83 12.54 3.90 2.37
CA GLU A 83 12.95 5.19 2.93
C GLU A 83 12.17 6.33 2.26
N VAL A 84 12.13 6.37 0.95
CA VAL A 84 11.37 7.35 0.17
C VAL A 84 9.88 7.34 0.54
N MET A 85 9.29 6.16 0.76
CA MET A 85 7.91 6.02 1.19
C MET A 85 7.64 6.62 2.58
N GLU A 86 8.60 6.53 3.47
CA GLU A 86 8.48 6.97 4.87
C GLU A 86 8.79 8.46 5.01
N GLU A 87 9.92 8.89 4.48
CA GLU A 87 10.43 10.27 4.61
C GLU A 87 9.76 11.25 3.65
N ARG A 88 9.13 10.76 2.57
CA ARG A 88 8.57 11.57 1.47
C ARG A 88 9.58 12.55 0.89
N ALA A 89 10.82 12.13 0.85
CA ALA A 89 11.95 12.87 0.34
C ALA A 89 13.03 11.92 -0.16
N CYS A 90 13.90 12.40 -1.04
CA CYS A 90 15.13 11.70 -1.46
C CYS A 90 16.33 12.47 -0.92
N THR A 91 17.24 11.79 -0.24
CA THR A 91 18.52 12.39 0.18
C THR A 91 19.66 11.88 -0.69
N VAL A 92 20.29 12.79 -1.44
CA VAL A 92 21.39 12.50 -2.36
C VAL A 92 22.55 13.46 -2.07
N ASP A 93 23.73 12.91 -1.81
CA ASP A 93 24.96 13.67 -1.50
C ASP A 93 24.76 14.73 -0.40
N GLY A 94 24.02 14.37 0.66
CA GLY A 94 23.75 15.24 1.81
C GLY A 94 22.71 16.33 1.56
N ARG A 95 22.05 16.35 0.39
CA ARG A 95 20.93 17.25 0.09
C ARG A 95 19.63 16.49 0.06
N THR A 96 18.61 17.02 0.72
CA THR A 96 17.27 16.44 0.77
C THR A 96 16.34 17.14 -0.23
N TYR A 97 15.73 16.36 -1.09
CA TYR A 97 14.80 16.79 -2.12
C TYR A 97 13.39 16.29 -1.74
N PRO A 98 12.44 17.17 -1.37
CA PRO A 98 11.08 16.77 -1.06
C PRO A 98 10.38 16.21 -2.31
N LEU A 99 9.54 15.20 -2.11
CA LEU A 99 8.73 14.64 -3.19
C LEU A 99 7.52 15.53 -3.50
N PRO A 100 7.01 15.50 -4.74
CA PRO A 100 5.75 16.18 -5.09
C PRO A 100 4.58 15.70 -4.20
N GLU A 101 3.72 16.62 -3.77
CA GLU A 101 2.49 16.28 -3.04
C GLU A 101 1.25 16.34 -3.96
N PRO A 102 0.31 15.39 -3.81
CA PRO A 102 0.35 14.21 -2.96
C PRO A 102 1.30 13.13 -3.50
N PHE A 103 1.95 12.36 -2.62
CA PHE A 103 2.81 11.25 -2.99
C PHE A 103 2.24 9.91 -2.55
N ALA A 104 2.23 8.94 -3.46
CA ALA A 104 1.83 7.56 -3.15
C ALA A 104 2.66 6.54 -3.93
N VAL A 105 2.87 5.38 -3.33
CA VAL A 105 3.51 4.23 -3.98
C VAL A 105 2.50 3.10 -4.13
N ILE A 106 2.38 2.58 -5.34
CA ILE A 106 1.69 1.33 -5.64
C ILE A 106 2.78 0.32 -6.01
N ALA A 107 3.07 -0.58 -5.10
CA ALA A 107 4.06 -1.62 -5.31
C ALA A 107 3.38 -2.93 -5.67
N THR A 108 3.99 -3.69 -6.58
CA THR A 108 3.56 -5.04 -6.88
C THR A 108 4.63 -6.04 -6.46
N GLN A 109 4.19 -7.21 -6.02
CA GLN A 109 5.06 -8.37 -5.85
C GLN A 109 4.38 -9.62 -6.41
N ASN A 110 5.20 -10.54 -6.88
CA ASN A 110 4.73 -11.86 -7.25
C ASN A 110 4.79 -12.77 -6.01
N PRO A 111 3.91 -13.77 -5.90
CA PRO A 111 3.95 -14.73 -4.79
C PRO A 111 5.35 -15.34 -4.62
N THR A 112 5.72 -15.60 -3.38
CA THR A 112 6.98 -16.24 -3.05
C THR A 112 7.07 -17.64 -3.70
N GLY A 113 8.25 -17.99 -4.22
CA GLY A 113 8.47 -19.25 -4.95
C GLY A 113 8.58 -19.08 -6.48
N THR A 114 8.33 -17.88 -7.01
CA THR A 114 8.66 -17.57 -8.40
C THR A 114 10.18 -17.42 -8.55
N VAL A 115 10.75 -17.96 -9.61
CA VAL A 115 12.20 -17.94 -9.87
C VAL A 115 12.71 -16.50 -9.86
N GLY A 116 13.78 -16.23 -9.10
CA GLY A 116 14.41 -14.92 -9.00
C GLY A 116 13.68 -13.93 -8.05
N THR A 117 12.79 -14.39 -7.18
CA THR A 117 12.13 -13.55 -6.16
C THR A 117 12.61 -13.93 -4.76
N ALA A 118 12.79 -12.93 -3.89
CA ALA A 118 13.03 -13.10 -2.46
C ALA A 118 11.85 -12.53 -1.67
N ALA A 119 11.44 -13.22 -0.60
CA ALA A 119 10.39 -12.69 0.28
C ALA A 119 10.89 -11.40 0.97
N LEU A 120 10.05 -10.36 0.97
CA LEU A 120 10.35 -9.18 1.78
C LEU A 120 10.19 -9.54 3.27
N PRO A 121 11.11 -9.09 4.13
CA PRO A 121 10.95 -9.20 5.58
C PRO A 121 9.67 -8.50 6.06
N VAL A 122 9.02 -9.04 7.09
CA VAL A 122 7.79 -8.45 7.66
C VAL A 122 8.01 -7.00 8.10
N SER A 123 9.20 -6.66 8.62
CA SER A 123 9.55 -5.29 8.99
C SER A 123 9.56 -4.30 7.81
N GLN A 124 9.77 -4.79 6.61
CA GLN A 124 9.66 -3.99 5.38
C GLN A 124 8.21 -3.93 4.88
N LEU A 125 7.49 -5.05 4.94
CA LEU A 125 6.07 -5.12 4.60
C LEU A 125 5.22 -4.21 5.48
N ASP A 126 5.57 -4.05 6.77
CA ASP A 126 4.89 -3.17 7.73
C ASP A 126 4.84 -1.69 7.29
N ARG A 127 5.69 -1.26 6.36
CA ARG A 127 5.68 0.11 5.82
C ARG A 127 4.57 0.35 4.79
N PHE A 128 4.01 -0.68 4.19
CA PHE A 128 2.86 -0.54 3.29
C PHE A 128 1.57 -0.37 4.10
N MET A 129 0.73 0.60 3.74
CA MET A 129 -0.52 0.87 4.46
C MET A 129 -1.50 -0.30 4.37
N ILE A 130 -1.72 -0.83 3.17
CA ILE A 130 -2.62 -1.96 2.91
C ILE A 130 -2.00 -2.94 1.92
N LYS A 131 -2.41 -4.20 2.03
CA LYS A 131 -2.15 -5.24 1.03
C LYS A 131 -3.47 -5.59 0.34
N LEU A 132 -3.44 -5.65 -0.99
CA LEU A 132 -4.59 -5.97 -1.83
C LEU A 132 -4.24 -7.12 -2.77
N SER A 133 -5.26 -7.91 -3.12
CA SER A 133 -5.23 -8.93 -4.16
C SER A 133 -6.42 -8.70 -5.08
N MET A 134 -6.22 -8.84 -6.38
CA MET A 134 -7.29 -8.76 -7.39
C MET A 134 -7.90 -10.12 -7.68
N GLY A 135 -7.10 -11.18 -7.51
CA GLY A 135 -7.48 -12.53 -7.90
C GLY A 135 -7.56 -12.73 -9.42
N TYR A 136 -7.97 -13.93 -9.83
CA TYR A 136 -8.27 -14.19 -11.24
C TYR A 136 -9.61 -13.56 -11.63
N PRO A 137 -9.73 -13.05 -12.88
CA PRO A 137 -11.02 -12.58 -13.38
C PRO A 137 -12.02 -13.74 -13.44
N ASP A 138 -13.26 -13.45 -13.18
CA ASP A 138 -14.35 -14.40 -13.40
C ASP A 138 -14.55 -14.70 -14.90
N LYS A 139 -15.46 -15.66 -15.21
CA LYS A 139 -15.69 -16.09 -16.60
C LYS A 139 -16.20 -14.96 -17.50
N ALA A 140 -16.98 -14.03 -16.96
CA ALA A 140 -17.55 -12.91 -17.71
C ALA A 140 -16.47 -11.87 -18.02
N ALA A 141 -15.68 -11.48 -16.99
CA ALA A 141 -14.55 -10.57 -17.12
C ALA A 141 -13.48 -11.14 -18.06
N MET A 142 -13.17 -12.45 -17.96
CA MET A 142 -12.21 -13.10 -18.86
C MET A 142 -12.69 -13.04 -20.32
N ARG A 143 -14.00 -13.21 -20.59
CA ARG A 143 -14.57 -13.06 -21.93
C ARG A 143 -14.40 -11.63 -22.46
N SER A 144 -14.69 -10.61 -21.64
CA SER A 144 -14.49 -9.21 -22.05
C SER A 144 -13.01 -8.92 -22.34
N ILE A 145 -12.08 -9.39 -21.50
CA ILE A 145 -10.65 -9.23 -21.75
C ILE A 145 -10.24 -9.83 -23.10
N MET A 146 -10.77 -11.01 -23.46
CA MET A 146 -10.46 -11.65 -24.73
C MET A 146 -11.11 -10.95 -25.93
N SER A 147 -12.35 -10.43 -25.79
CA SER A 147 -13.05 -9.72 -26.86
C SER A 147 -12.46 -8.33 -27.11
N ASP A 148 -12.13 -7.59 -26.04
CA ASP A 148 -11.73 -6.18 -26.12
C ASP A 148 -10.22 -6.03 -26.29
N GLY A 149 -9.44 -7.02 -25.87
CA GLY A 149 -7.97 -7.04 -25.92
C GLY A 149 -7.36 -7.00 -27.32
N SER A 150 -8.19 -7.10 -28.37
CA SER A 150 -7.74 -7.06 -29.76
C SER A 150 -7.93 -5.70 -30.46
N SER A 151 -8.62 -4.72 -29.85
CA SER A 151 -9.10 -3.56 -30.61
C SER A 151 -8.81 -2.17 -30.02
N SER A 152 -8.48 -2.00 -28.72
CA SER A 152 -8.24 -0.67 -28.14
C SER A 152 -7.36 -0.70 -26.89
N ASP A 153 -6.58 0.38 -26.66
CA ASP A 153 -5.91 0.62 -25.38
C ASP A 153 -6.97 0.94 -24.31
N PRO A 154 -7.18 0.07 -23.30
CA PRO A 154 -8.20 0.29 -22.27
C PRO A 154 -7.95 1.55 -21.43
N LEU A 155 -6.76 2.13 -21.53
CA LEU A 155 -6.37 3.34 -20.81
C LEU A 155 -6.58 4.62 -21.62
N ALA A 156 -6.93 4.54 -22.91
CA ALA A 156 -7.09 5.70 -23.77
C ALA A 156 -8.27 6.59 -23.34
N ASP A 157 -9.35 5.98 -22.87
CA ASP A 157 -10.58 6.66 -22.48
C ASP A 157 -10.61 7.14 -21.03
N VAL A 158 -9.59 6.81 -20.23
CA VAL A 158 -9.51 7.23 -18.82
C VAL A 158 -9.20 8.73 -18.74
N LYS A 159 -10.19 9.50 -18.29
CA LYS A 159 -10.08 10.95 -18.06
C LYS A 159 -9.85 11.26 -16.60
N ALA A 160 -9.11 12.34 -16.32
CA ALA A 160 -8.92 12.84 -14.97
C ALA A 160 -10.25 13.33 -14.40
N VAL A 161 -10.61 12.85 -13.21
CA VAL A 161 -11.80 13.24 -12.44
C VAL A 161 -11.44 14.03 -11.18
N CYS A 162 -10.15 14.19 -10.93
CA CYS A 162 -9.60 14.87 -9.75
C CYS A 162 -8.37 15.69 -10.14
N THR A 163 -7.94 16.59 -9.25
CA THR A 163 -6.65 17.31 -9.31
C THR A 163 -5.86 17.06 -8.04
N ALA A 164 -4.55 17.37 -8.06
CA ALA A 164 -3.68 17.25 -6.88
C ALA A 164 -4.21 18.04 -5.67
N GLU A 165 -4.66 19.28 -5.90
CA GLU A 165 -5.20 20.17 -4.86
C GLU A 165 -6.47 19.56 -4.23
N LYS A 166 -7.36 19.04 -5.08
CA LYS A 166 -8.60 18.40 -4.62
C LYS A 166 -8.31 17.16 -3.78
N LEU A 167 -7.32 16.37 -4.19
CA LEU A 167 -6.92 15.18 -3.43
C LEU A 167 -6.30 15.56 -2.07
N ILE A 168 -5.47 16.61 -2.02
CA ILE A 168 -4.92 17.14 -0.77
C ILE A 168 -6.05 17.63 0.16
N GLU A 169 -7.07 18.32 -0.39
CA GLU A 169 -8.25 18.74 0.38
C GLU A 169 -8.99 17.53 0.96
N MET A 170 -9.21 16.48 0.14
CA MET A 170 -9.84 15.23 0.60
C MET A 170 -9.01 14.53 1.70
N GLN A 171 -7.69 14.51 1.58
CA GLN A 171 -6.80 13.98 2.61
C GLN A 171 -6.90 14.76 3.93
N LYS A 172 -7.02 16.09 3.86
CA LYS A 172 -7.23 16.93 5.06
C LYS A 172 -8.57 16.61 5.73
N LYS A 173 -9.66 16.48 4.95
CA LYS A 173 -10.97 16.08 5.46
C LYS A 173 -10.92 14.70 6.12
N ALA A 174 -10.32 13.72 5.47
CA ALA A 174 -10.16 12.39 6.05
C ALA A 174 -9.35 12.41 7.37
N LYS A 175 -8.30 13.21 7.46
CA LYS A 175 -7.52 13.36 8.71
C LYS A 175 -8.33 13.97 9.84
N ALA A 176 -9.30 14.85 9.55
CA ALA A 176 -10.13 15.54 10.53
C ALA A 176 -11.29 14.70 11.06
N VAL A 177 -11.58 13.53 10.45
CA VAL A 177 -12.64 12.62 10.91
C VAL A 177 -12.39 12.23 12.37
N PHE A 178 -13.44 12.36 13.19
CA PHE A 178 -13.39 12.05 14.63
C PHE A 178 -13.30 10.53 14.87
N VAL A 179 -12.59 10.16 15.92
CA VAL A 179 -12.50 8.77 16.41
C VAL A 179 -12.78 8.80 17.90
N ASP A 180 -13.78 8.05 18.33
CA ASP A 180 -14.10 7.89 19.74
C ASP A 180 -13.08 7.00 20.45
N ASP A 181 -12.87 7.22 21.76
CA ASP A 181 -11.93 6.44 22.57
C ASP A 181 -12.26 4.93 22.52
N SER A 182 -13.54 4.57 22.49
CA SER A 182 -13.98 3.16 22.38
C SER A 182 -13.52 2.49 21.08
N VAL A 183 -13.36 3.25 20.00
CA VAL A 183 -12.81 2.74 18.72
C VAL A 183 -11.29 2.62 18.80
N TYR A 184 -10.60 3.54 19.49
CA TYR A 184 -9.17 3.40 19.75
C TYR A 184 -8.88 2.17 20.60
N ASP A 185 -9.66 1.94 21.66
CA ASP A 185 -9.58 0.77 22.51
C ASP A 185 -9.82 -0.51 21.69
N TYR A 186 -10.84 -0.52 20.83
CA TYR A 186 -11.13 -1.65 19.95
C TYR A 186 -9.98 -1.97 18.99
N ILE A 187 -9.35 -0.97 18.38
CA ILE A 187 -8.16 -1.16 17.54
C ILE A 187 -7.01 -1.73 18.36
N SER A 188 -6.82 -1.24 19.61
CA SER A 188 -5.80 -1.73 20.52
C SER A 188 -6.02 -3.18 20.89
N ASP A 189 -7.25 -3.55 21.26
CA ASP A 189 -7.64 -4.92 21.63
C ASP A 189 -7.44 -5.90 20.45
N LEU A 190 -7.81 -5.50 19.25
CA LEU A 190 -7.56 -6.29 18.04
C LEU A 190 -6.07 -6.52 17.81
N CYS A 191 -5.25 -5.47 17.92
CA CYS A 191 -3.79 -5.60 17.77
C CYS A 191 -3.18 -6.47 18.88
N ASP A 192 -3.64 -6.31 20.12
CA ASP A 192 -3.17 -7.09 21.24
C ASP A 192 -3.56 -8.57 21.09
N ALA A 193 -4.77 -8.87 20.66
CA ALA A 193 -5.21 -10.22 20.34
C ALA A 193 -4.31 -10.90 19.30
N THR A 194 -3.76 -10.14 18.32
CA THR A 194 -2.79 -10.71 17.38
C THR A 194 -1.48 -11.10 18.04
N ARG A 195 -1.05 -10.40 19.10
CA ARG A 195 0.22 -10.65 19.81
C ARG A 195 0.14 -11.84 20.77
N HIS A 196 -1.07 -12.15 21.23
CA HIS A 196 -1.32 -13.24 22.19
C HIS A 196 -1.94 -14.49 21.54
N ASN A 197 -2.11 -14.51 20.20
CA ASN A 197 -2.65 -15.67 19.49
C ASN A 197 -1.59 -16.74 19.28
N GLU A 198 -1.88 -17.99 19.64
CA GLU A 198 -0.96 -19.13 19.54
C GLU A 198 -0.52 -19.47 18.10
N ASN A 199 -1.33 -19.09 17.11
CA ASN A 199 -1.03 -19.29 15.69
C ASN A 199 -0.18 -18.17 15.08
N ILE A 200 0.13 -17.11 15.85
CA ILE A 200 0.91 -15.95 15.43
C ILE A 200 2.22 -15.90 16.24
N SER A 201 3.35 -15.80 15.55
CA SER A 201 4.67 -15.61 16.17
C SER A 201 5.09 -14.13 16.23
N LEU A 202 4.56 -13.30 15.33
CA LEU A 202 4.75 -11.85 15.32
C LEU A 202 3.40 -11.20 15.05
N GLY A 203 2.87 -10.44 16.02
CA GLY A 203 1.61 -9.72 15.92
C GLY A 203 1.77 -8.32 15.32
N VAL A 204 0.66 -7.60 15.20
CA VAL A 204 0.58 -6.27 14.60
C VAL A 204 1.37 -5.24 15.40
N SER A 205 2.19 -4.45 14.73
CA SER A 205 3.00 -3.37 15.29
C SER A 205 2.14 -2.12 15.60
N PRO A 206 2.65 -1.17 16.41
CA PRO A 206 2.00 0.14 16.59
C PRO A 206 1.80 0.90 15.25
N ARG A 207 2.70 0.71 14.28
CA ARG A 207 2.55 1.27 12.92
C ARG A 207 1.31 0.69 12.22
N GLY A 208 1.07 -0.61 12.38
CA GLY A 208 -0.13 -1.28 11.87
C GLY A 208 -1.42 -0.75 12.49
N ALA A 209 -1.44 -0.51 13.81
CA ALA A 209 -2.57 0.12 14.49
C ALA A 209 -2.86 1.54 13.95
N LEU A 210 -1.81 2.35 13.76
CA LEU A 210 -1.93 3.68 13.15
C LEU A 210 -2.43 3.61 11.70
N ALA A 211 -1.98 2.62 10.91
CA ALA A 211 -2.46 2.41 9.54
C ALA A 211 -3.95 2.05 9.53
N LEU A 212 -4.38 1.17 10.44
CA LEU A 212 -5.79 0.78 10.59
C LEU A 212 -6.68 1.96 10.96
N CYS A 213 -6.26 2.78 11.92
CA CYS A 213 -6.97 4.01 12.29
C CYS A 213 -7.07 4.98 11.11
N ARG A 214 -5.98 5.20 10.36
CA ARG A 214 -5.96 6.11 9.21
C ARG A 214 -6.90 5.65 8.08
N ILE A 215 -6.93 4.36 7.77
CA ILE A 215 -7.81 3.85 6.72
C ILE A 215 -9.27 3.87 7.15
N ALA A 216 -9.58 3.58 8.42
CA ALA A 216 -10.93 3.70 8.97
C ALA A 216 -11.46 5.16 8.87
N LYS A 217 -10.62 6.17 9.19
CA LYS A 217 -10.95 7.58 9.00
C LYS A 217 -11.23 7.92 7.53
N ALA A 218 -10.38 7.45 6.61
CA ALA A 218 -10.54 7.67 5.18
C ALA A 218 -11.83 7.00 4.66
N TRP A 219 -12.13 5.81 5.14
CA TRP A 219 -13.35 5.08 4.77
C TRP A 219 -14.62 5.75 5.29
N ALA A 220 -14.62 6.21 6.55
CA ALA A 220 -15.72 6.99 7.11
C ALA A 220 -15.98 8.26 6.28
N CYS A 221 -14.91 9.01 5.95
CA CYS A 221 -14.97 10.18 5.08
C CYS A 221 -15.54 9.84 3.68
N TYR A 222 -15.10 8.74 3.08
CA TYR A 222 -15.63 8.24 1.80
C TYR A 222 -17.13 7.92 1.88
N LYS A 223 -17.60 7.39 3.03
CA LYS A 223 -19.01 7.14 3.30
C LYS A 223 -19.81 8.41 3.66
N GLY A 224 -19.18 9.59 3.62
CA GLY A 224 -19.81 10.89 3.96
C GLY A 224 -20.00 11.11 5.45
N ARG A 225 -19.30 10.40 6.33
CA ARG A 225 -19.36 10.53 7.78
C ARG A 225 -18.18 11.34 8.32
N GLU A 226 -18.41 12.09 9.39
CA GLU A 226 -17.40 12.85 10.11
C GLU A 226 -16.84 12.08 11.32
N TYR A 227 -17.25 10.84 11.52
CA TYR A 227 -16.81 9.96 12.61
C TYR A 227 -16.62 8.53 12.13
N VAL A 228 -15.72 7.82 12.81
CA VAL A 228 -15.44 6.39 12.57
C VAL A 228 -16.40 5.52 13.37
N VAL A 229 -16.88 4.45 12.77
CA VAL A 229 -17.62 3.38 13.47
C VAL A 229 -16.78 2.10 13.50
N PRO A 230 -17.01 1.18 14.48
CA PRO A 230 -16.25 -0.06 14.59
C PRO A 230 -16.25 -0.92 13.32
N GLN A 231 -17.33 -0.83 12.51
CA GLN A 231 -17.41 -1.54 11.23
C GLN A 231 -16.34 -1.08 10.24
N ASP A 232 -15.96 0.21 10.23
CA ASP A 232 -14.89 0.73 9.35
C ASP A 232 -13.54 0.08 9.66
N VAL A 233 -13.29 -0.23 10.94
CA VAL A 233 -12.10 -0.96 11.39
C VAL A 233 -12.14 -2.41 10.92
N ARG A 234 -13.29 -3.07 11.08
CA ARG A 234 -13.51 -4.46 10.69
C ARG A 234 -13.33 -4.70 9.21
N ASP A 235 -13.88 -3.79 8.37
CA ASP A 235 -13.82 -3.88 6.91
C ASP A 235 -12.38 -3.90 6.38
N PHE A 236 -11.44 -3.28 7.09
CA PHE A 236 -10.04 -3.17 6.64
C PHE A 236 -9.04 -3.96 7.48
N PHE A 237 -9.47 -4.64 8.55
CA PHE A 237 -8.54 -5.30 9.46
C PHE A 237 -7.64 -6.31 8.76
N ALA A 238 -8.20 -7.21 7.96
CA ALA A 238 -7.41 -8.18 7.19
C ALA A 238 -6.48 -7.51 6.17
N HIS A 239 -6.97 -6.51 5.43
CA HIS A 239 -6.18 -5.79 4.41
C HIS A 239 -5.00 -5.01 5.00
N VAL A 240 -5.14 -4.54 6.23
CA VAL A 240 -4.08 -3.81 6.94
C VAL A 240 -3.15 -4.76 7.68
N CYS A 241 -3.65 -5.85 8.25
CA CYS A 241 -2.90 -6.66 9.20
C CYS A 241 -2.28 -7.92 8.60
N SER A 242 -2.79 -8.49 7.50
CA SER A 242 -2.33 -9.78 6.99
C SER A 242 -0.85 -9.82 6.59
N HIS A 243 -0.32 -8.71 6.05
CA HIS A 243 1.09 -8.60 5.68
C HIS A 243 2.01 -8.16 6.83
N ARG A 244 1.44 -7.92 8.02
CA ARG A 244 2.14 -7.46 9.22
C ARG A 244 2.33 -8.53 10.27
N ILE A 245 1.65 -9.68 10.12
CA ILE A 245 1.76 -10.80 11.04
C ILE A 245 2.62 -11.91 10.45
N SER A 246 3.25 -12.69 11.31
CA SER A 246 3.90 -13.95 10.94
C SER A 246 3.21 -15.11 11.67
N LEU A 247 2.84 -16.14 10.94
CA LEU A 247 2.30 -17.34 11.56
C LEU A 247 3.36 -18.09 12.35
N SER A 248 2.98 -18.66 13.50
CA SER A 248 3.82 -19.57 14.27
C SER A 248 4.08 -20.86 13.52
N ALA A 249 5.02 -21.67 13.99
CA ALA A 249 5.25 -23.01 13.44
C ALA A 249 3.96 -23.86 13.47
N LYS A 250 3.18 -23.76 14.55
CA LYS A 250 1.88 -24.43 14.71
C LYS A 250 0.90 -23.98 13.62
N GLY A 251 0.72 -22.67 13.45
CA GLY A 251 -0.20 -22.10 12.43
C GLY A 251 0.17 -22.51 11.00
N ARG A 252 1.48 -22.51 10.67
CA ARG A 252 1.95 -22.95 9.34
C ARG A 252 1.73 -24.45 9.11
N LEU A 253 2.03 -25.29 10.10
CA LEU A 253 1.83 -26.75 9.98
C LEU A 253 0.35 -27.11 9.88
N SER A 254 -0.54 -26.32 10.48
CA SER A 254 -1.99 -26.47 10.35
C SER A 254 -2.55 -25.94 9.01
N GLY A 255 -1.72 -25.42 8.12
CA GLY A 255 -2.13 -24.89 6.82
C GLY A 255 -3.00 -23.64 6.90
N LEU A 256 -2.94 -22.89 8.01
CA LEU A 256 -3.74 -21.67 8.20
C LEU A 256 -3.23 -20.54 7.30
N ALA A 257 -4.16 -19.74 6.75
CA ALA A 257 -3.86 -18.48 6.12
C ALA A 257 -3.88 -17.34 7.17
N ALA A 258 -3.06 -16.30 6.96
CA ALA A 258 -3.04 -15.14 7.85
C ALA A 258 -4.42 -14.49 7.98
N GLU A 259 -5.11 -14.37 6.86
CA GLU A 259 -6.46 -13.80 6.78
C GLU A 259 -7.48 -14.58 7.63
N SER A 260 -7.43 -15.93 7.60
CA SER A 260 -8.32 -16.78 8.40
C SER A 260 -8.10 -16.60 9.90
N VAL A 261 -6.83 -16.48 10.34
CA VAL A 261 -6.50 -16.22 11.74
C VAL A 261 -6.99 -14.83 12.18
N LEU A 262 -6.86 -13.82 11.31
CA LEU A 262 -7.36 -12.47 11.59
C LEU A 262 -8.89 -12.44 11.66
N ASP A 263 -9.59 -13.20 10.83
CA ASP A 263 -11.06 -13.32 10.88
C ASP A 263 -11.55 -13.97 12.17
N GLU A 264 -10.81 -14.95 12.71
CA GLU A 264 -11.09 -15.54 14.03
C GLU A 264 -10.90 -14.51 15.15
N ILE A 265 -9.83 -13.72 15.08
CA ILE A 265 -9.59 -12.64 16.05
C ILE A 265 -10.72 -11.60 15.99
N LEU A 266 -11.16 -11.18 14.81
CA LEU A 266 -12.29 -10.26 14.64
C LEU A 266 -13.59 -10.77 15.28
N LYS A 267 -13.80 -12.09 15.30
CA LYS A 267 -14.97 -12.73 15.93
C LYS A 267 -14.83 -12.83 17.44
N SER A 268 -13.61 -12.98 17.95
CA SER A 268 -13.35 -13.18 19.39
C SER A 268 -13.28 -11.87 20.20
N VAL A 269 -12.82 -10.77 19.57
CA VAL A 269 -12.74 -9.47 20.24
C VAL A 269 -14.10 -8.79 20.25
N LYS A 270 -14.52 -8.36 21.44
CA LYS A 270 -15.83 -7.69 21.62
C LYS A 270 -15.85 -6.36 20.84
N CYS A 271 -16.77 -6.26 19.90
CA CYS A 271 -17.02 -5.01 19.18
C CYS A 271 -17.76 -4.03 20.10
N PRO A 272 -17.32 -2.76 20.22
CA PRO A 272 -18.08 -1.76 20.95
C PRO A 272 -19.44 -1.53 20.28
N GLU A 273 -20.46 -1.28 21.09
CA GLU A 273 -21.81 -0.99 20.59
C GLU A 273 -21.78 0.35 19.86
N ASN A 274 -22.40 0.41 18.69
CA ASN A 274 -22.59 1.68 17.97
C ASN A 274 -23.48 2.60 18.82
N GLU A 275 -22.95 3.69 19.31
CA GLU A 275 -23.73 4.70 20.02
C GLU A 275 -24.70 5.53 19.12
N GLU A 276 -24.96 5.09 17.87
CA GLU A 276 -25.99 5.69 17.01
C GLU A 276 -27.40 5.73 17.63
N LYS A 277 -27.60 5.06 18.78
CA LYS A 277 -28.90 5.05 19.50
C LYS A 277 -29.00 6.08 20.64
N ARG A 278 -28.01 6.97 20.83
CA ARG A 278 -28.00 7.88 21.99
C ARG A 278 -28.00 9.38 21.65
N ARG A 279 -28.32 9.81 20.42
CA ARG A 279 -28.61 11.23 20.12
C ARG A 279 -29.90 11.40 19.37
#